data_c6082deffd89f7f9774ffb834cbd9959
#
_entry.id   c6082deffd89f7f9774ffb834cbd9959
#
_cell.length_a   1.000
_cell.length_b   1.000
_cell.length_c   1.000
_cell.angle_alpha   90.00
_cell.angle_beta   90.00
_cell.angle_gamma   90.00
#
_symmetry.space_group_name_H-M   'P 1'
#
loop_
_entity.id
_entity.type
_entity.pdbx_description
1 polymer ?
#
loop_
_entity_poly.entity_id
_entity_poly.type
_entity_poly.pdbx_seq_one_letter_code
_entity_poly.pdbx_strand_id
1 'polypeptide(L)'
;MLDLSITTRLEGEDEPIRSTPNMGTVLRMELYFKLDSGIEALQRMKLEHLCWLAWECRRADGLTVPPFDKFRSQLADMDFETDNDRPLADEGPPIS
;
A
#
# COMPACT_ATOMS: atom_id res chain seq x y z
N MET A 1 -7.15 -13.62 1.64
CA MET A 1 -5.96 -13.22 0.91
C MET A 1 -6.03 -11.75 0.56
N LEU A 2 -4.89 -11.10 0.57
CA LEU A 2 -4.83 -9.67 0.32
C LEU A 2 -4.59 -9.41 -1.16
N ASP A 3 -5.54 -8.76 -1.80
CA ASP A 3 -5.48 -8.51 -3.24
C ASP A 3 -5.29 -7.02 -3.51
N LEU A 4 -4.18 -6.51 -3.07
CA LEU A 4 -3.88 -5.09 -3.22
C LEU A 4 -2.54 -4.93 -3.91
N SER A 5 -2.48 -4.04 -4.88
CA SER A 5 -1.20 -3.64 -5.43
C SER A 5 -1.12 -2.13 -5.45
N ILE A 6 0.07 -1.63 -5.16
CA ILE A 6 0.33 -0.20 -5.08
C ILE A 6 1.48 0.08 -6.02
N THR A 7 1.27 1.03 -6.91
CA THR A 7 2.30 1.40 -7.86
C THR A 7 2.79 2.79 -7.48
N THR A 8 4.09 2.92 -7.30
CA THR A 8 4.68 4.20 -6.92
C THR A 8 5.83 4.54 -7.85
N ARG A 9 6.01 5.83 -8.06
CA ARG A 9 7.16 6.34 -8.79
C ARG A 9 7.70 7.55 -8.04
N LEU A 10 8.96 7.49 -7.73
CA LEU A 10 9.62 8.62 -7.08
C LEU A 10 10.17 9.57 -8.14
N GLU A 11 10.39 10.81 -7.72
CA GLU A 11 10.99 11.78 -8.62
C GLU A 11 12.35 11.27 -9.06
N GLY A 12 12.59 11.32 -10.35
CA GLY A 12 13.85 10.83 -10.92
C GLY A 12 13.80 9.39 -11.39
N GLU A 13 12.77 8.65 -11.03
CA GLU A 13 12.63 7.28 -11.53
C GLU A 13 11.96 7.30 -12.88
N ASP A 14 12.49 6.49 -13.81
CA ASP A 14 11.95 6.43 -15.15
C ASP A 14 10.66 5.63 -15.21
N GLU A 15 10.55 4.61 -14.38
CA GLU A 15 9.41 3.72 -14.42
C GLU A 15 8.85 3.50 -13.02
N PRO A 16 7.54 3.31 -12.92
CA PRO A 16 6.95 3.03 -11.63
C PRO A 16 7.29 1.62 -11.15
N ILE A 17 7.20 1.42 -9.87
CA ILE A 17 7.42 0.12 -9.25
C ILE A 17 6.12 -0.32 -8.62
N ARG A 18 5.73 -1.55 -8.95
CA ARG A 18 4.52 -2.13 -8.39
C ARG A 18 4.87 -2.93 -7.15
N SER A 19 4.12 -2.71 -6.10
CA SER A 19 4.32 -3.38 -4.82
C SER A 19 3.05 -4.14 -4.44
N THR A 20 3.23 -5.35 -3.94
CA THR A 20 2.09 -6.19 -3.57
C THR A 20 2.26 -6.59 -2.11
N PRO A 21 1.69 -5.81 -1.19
CA PRO A 21 1.84 -6.14 0.23
C PRO A 21 1.16 -7.46 0.58
N ASN A 22 1.71 -8.13 1.58
CA ASN A 22 1.09 -9.34 2.10
C ASN A 22 0.70 -9.10 3.55
N MET A 23 0.18 -10.12 4.20
CA MET A 23 -0.28 -9.96 5.58
C MET A 23 0.85 -9.57 6.53
N GLY A 24 2.05 -10.05 6.26
CA GLY A 24 3.20 -9.64 7.06
C GLY A 24 3.47 -8.16 6.96
N THR A 25 3.29 -7.60 5.76
CA THR A 25 3.47 -6.17 5.56
C THR A 25 2.41 -5.38 6.33
N VAL A 26 1.17 -5.86 6.29
CA VAL A 26 0.09 -5.21 7.00
C VAL A 26 0.32 -5.26 8.51
N LEU A 27 0.83 -6.38 9.00
CA LEU A 27 1.14 -6.50 10.41
C LEU A 27 2.21 -5.49 10.83
N ARG A 28 3.24 -5.33 10.00
CA ARG A 28 4.27 -4.35 10.32
C ARG A 28 3.72 -2.93 10.28
N MET A 29 2.77 -2.66 9.38
CA MET A 29 2.10 -1.36 9.33
C MET A 29 1.34 -1.11 10.63
N GLU A 30 0.65 -2.14 11.10
CA GLU A 30 -0.09 -2.03 12.35
C GLU A 30 0.83 -1.63 13.50
N LEU A 31 1.99 -2.26 13.55
CA LEU A 31 2.96 -1.95 14.60
C LEU A 31 3.56 -0.55 14.43
N TYR A 32 3.86 -0.18 13.21
CA TYR A 32 4.48 1.11 12.95
C TYR A 32 3.57 2.27 13.33
N PHE A 33 2.31 2.19 12.95
CA PHE A 33 1.36 3.26 13.20
C PHE A 33 0.59 3.05 14.49
N LYS A 34 0.85 1.97 15.22
CA LYS A 34 0.17 1.66 16.47
C LYS A 34 -1.33 1.58 16.27
N LEU A 35 -1.72 0.83 15.26
CA LEU A 35 -3.12 0.69 14.90
C LEU A 35 -3.76 -0.46 15.68
N ASP A 36 -5.04 -0.30 16.00
CA ASP A 36 -5.79 -1.39 16.61
C ASP A 36 -6.01 -2.53 15.62
N SER A 37 -6.19 -2.19 14.35
CA SER A 37 -6.40 -3.21 13.33
C SER A 37 -5.84 -2.70 12.01
N GLY A 38 -4.83 -3.40 11.50
CA GLY A 38 -4.25 -3.08 10.21
C GLY A 38 -5.23 -3.31 9.08
N ILE A 39 -6.07 -4.34 9.21
CA ILE A 39 -7.05 -4.64 8.18
C ILE A 39 -8.09 -3.52 8.08
N GLU A 40 -8.58 -3.06 9.22
CA GLU A 40 -9.55 -1.96 9.19
C GLU A 40 -8.93 -0.69 8.64
N ALA A 41 -7.69 -0.42 9.03
CA ALA A 41 -7.01 0.76 8.52
C ALA A 41 -6.84 0.67 7.01
N LEU A 42 -6.52 -0.53 6.52
CA LEU A 42 -6.33 -0.73 5.10
C LEU A 42 -7.63 -0.52 4.34
N GLN A 43 -8.75 -0.92 4.91
CA GLN A 43 -10.04 -0.75 4.27
C GLN A 43 -10.40 0.72 4.09
N ARG A 44 -9.83 1.59 4.89
CA ARG A 44 -10.07 3.02 4.77
C ARG A 44 -9.27 3.66 3.65
N MET A 45 -8.29 2.93 3.12
CA MET A 45 -7.48 3.37 1.98
C MET A 45 -6.84 4.74 2.19
N LYS A 46 -6.34 4.96 3.40
CA LYS A 46 -5.65 6.20 3.69
C LYS A 46 -4.34 6.25 2.90
N LEU A 47 -4.11 7.35 2.20
CA LEU A 47 -2.95 7.44 1.31
C LEU A 47 -1.63 7.26 2.04
N GLU A 48 -1.54 7.77 3.25
CA GLU A 48 -0.30 7.62 4.01
C GLU A 48 -0.01 6.15 4.31
N HIS A 49 -1.04 5.39 4.63
CA HIS A 49 -0.87 3.96 4.89
C HIS A 49 -0.45 3.24 3.62
N LEU A 50 -1.06 3.59 2.49
CA LEU A 50 -0.70 2.97 1.22
C LEU A 50 0.73 3.32 0.83
N CYS A 51 1.13 4.55 1.08
CA CYS A 51 2.49 4.98 0.79
C CYS A 51 3.49 4.19 1.65
N TRP A 52 3.19 4.02 2.92
CA TRP A 52 4.05 3.26 3.81
C TRP A 52 4.16 1.80 3.38
N LEU A 53 3.03 1.22 2.96
CA LEU A 53 3.05 -0.17 2.49
C LEU A 53 3.95 -0.31 1.28
N ALA A 54 3.88 0.64 0.34
CA ALA A 54 4.74 0.59 -0.83
C ALA A 54 6.21 0.72 -0.44
N TRP A 55 6.50 1.62 0.49
CA TRP A 55 7.86 1.81 0.98
C TRP A 55 8.39 0.53 1.62
N GLU A 56 7.58 -0.09 2.46
CA GLU A 56 8.00 -1.31 3.15
C GLU A 56 8.18 -2.47 2.16
N CYS A 57 7.33 -2.55 1.15
CA CYS A 57 7.48 -3.59 0.13
C CYS A 57 8.78 -3.42 -0.64
N ARG A 58 9.12 -2.18 -1.01
CA ARG A 58 10.39 -1.93 -1.69
C ARG A 58 11.56 -2.37 -0.82
N ARG A 59 11.48 -2.04 0.46
CA ARG A 59 12.54 -2.38 1.40
C ARG A 59 12.67 -3.90 1.54
N ALA A 60 11.54 -4.57 1.66
CA ALA A 60 11.52 -6.03 1.82
C ALA A 60 12.04 -6.73 0.57
N ASP A 61 11.86 -6.11 -0.58
CA ASP A 61 12.34 -6.68 -1.84
C ASP A 61 13.82 -6.41 -2.07
N GLY A 62 14.48 -5.77 -1.13
CA GLY A 62 15.91 -5.53 -1.24
C GLY A 62 16.28 -4.27 -1.99
N LEU A 63 15.31 -3.46 -2.35
CA LEU A 63 15.59 -2.22 -3.04
C LEU A 63 16.11 -1.18 -2.08
N THR A 64 16.97 -0.30 -2.58
CA THR A 64 17.48 0.80 -1.77
C THR A 64 16.41 1.86 -1.71
N VAL A 65 15.96 2.18 -0.49
CA VAL A 65 14.94 3.22 -0.31
C VAL A 65 15.41 4.19 0.76
N PRO A 66 15.03 5.47 0.63
CA PRO A 66 15.35 6.44 1.68
C PRO A 66 14.45 6.18 2.89
N PRO A 67 14.71 6.86 4.01
CA PRO A 67 13.78 6.79 5.13
C PRO A 67 12.38 7.20 4.69
N PHE A 68 11.39 6.71 5.39
CA PHE A 68 10.00 6.88 4.96
C PHE A 68 9.63 8.35 4.75
N ASP A 69 10.07 9.23 5.62
CA ASP A 69 9.75 10.66 5.46
C ASP A 69 10.25 11.20 4.12
N LYS A 70 11.46 10.80 3.74
CA LYS A 70 12.02 11.23 2.48
C LYS A 70 11.31 10.55 1.31
N PHE A 71 11.03 9.27 1.45
CA PHE A 71 10.30 8.55 0.42
C PHE A 71 8.99 9.27 0.11
N ARG A 72 8.27 9.61 1.16
CA ARG A 72 6.98 10.27 1.02
C ARG A 72 7.11 11.61 0.31
N SER A 73 8.15 12.36 0.64
CA SER A 73 8.34 13.68 0.04
C SER A 73 8.81 13.61 -1.40
N GLN A 74 9.41 12.48 -1.79
CA GLN A 74 9.91 12.31 -3.16
C GLN A 74 8.90 11.61 -4.07
N LEU A 75 7.76 11.25 -3.53
CA LEU A 75 6.76 10.52 -4.29
C LEU A 75 6.17 11.40 -5.38
N ALA A 76 6.34 10.98 -6.63
CA ALA A 76 5.83 11.72 -7.77
C ALA A 76 4.44 11.24 -8.16
N ASP A 77 4.25 9.92 -8.14
CA ASP A 77 2.97 9.33 -8.51
C ASP A 77 2.71 8.12 -7.63
N MET A 78 1.45 7.90 -7.30
CA MET A 78 1.04 6.72 -6.59
C MET A 78 -0.35 6.33 -7.06
N ASP A 79 -0.51 5.05 -7.31
CA ASP A 79 -1.79 4.52 -7.71
C ASP A 79 -1.96 3.18 -7.01
N PHE A 80 -3.18 2.74 -6.89
CA PHE A 80 -3.43 1.46 -6.25
C PHE A 80 -4.66 0.82 -6.87
N GLU A 81 -4.70 -0.51 -6.77
CA GLU A 81 -5.86 -1.24 -7.25
C GLU A 81 -5.97 -2.54 -6.49
N THR A 82 -7.17 -3.07 -6.46
CA THR A 82 -7.40 -4.37 -5.88
C THR A 82 -7.71 -5.32 -7.04
N ASP A 83 -7.28 -6.56 -6.87
CA ASP A 83 -7.58 -7.56 -7.90
C ASP A 83 -9.05 -7.78 -8.03
N ASN A 84 -9.75 -7.55 -6.96
CA ASN A 84 -11.17 -7.75 -6.96
C ASN A 84 -11.81 -6.47 -7.44
N ASP A 85 -12.19 -6.43 -8.69
CA ASP A 85 -12.81 -5.27 -9.25
C ASP A 85 -14.14 -4.97 -8.66
N ARG A 86 -14.73 -5.94 -8.04
CA ARG A 86 -16.02 -5.68 -7.43
C ARG A 86 -15.82 -4.72 -6.30
N PRO A 87 -16.67 -3.72 -6.18
CA PRO A 87 -16.58 -2.85 -5.03
C PRO A 87 -16.67 -3.67 -3.77
N LEU A 88 -15.85 -3.35 -2.83
CA LEU A 88 -15.89 -4.09 -1.59
C LEU A 88 -17.23 -3.99 -0.94
N ALA A 89 -17.89 -2.91 -1.18
CA ALA A 89 -19.20 -2.73 -0.64
C ALA A 89 -20.23 -3.51 -1.38
N ASP A 90 -19.92 -3.95 -2.49
CA ASP A 90 -20.86 -4.55 -3.30
C ASP A 90 -21.15 -5.89 -2.95
N GLU A 91 -21.11 -5.91 -2.53
CA GLU A 91 -21.12 -6.92 -2.39
C GLU A 91 -22.05 -7.11 -2.20
N GLY A 92 -22.45 -6.31 -2.39
CA GLY A 92 -22.96 -6.64 -2.60
C GLY A 92 -23.74 -6.89 -2.60
N PRO A 93 -24.26 -6.98 -2.55
CA PRO A 93 -24.74 -7.36 -2.83
C PRO A 93 -25.37 -7.62 -3.13
N PRO A 94 -25.62 -7.71 -3.18
CA PRO A 94 -25.94 -7.99 -3.58
C PRO A 94 -26.47 -8.15 -3.81
N ILE A 95 -26.46 -8.02 -3.67
CA ILE A 95 -26.63 -8.12 -4.05
C ILE A 95 -26.81 -8.22 -4.39
N SER A 96 -26.80 -8.13 -4.25
CA SER A 96 -26.56 -8.18 -4.74
C SER A 96 -26.66 -8.19 -5.06
#